data_ad846cefe172473acc66a60b8cc5ad70
#
_entry.id   ad846cefe172473acc66a60b8cc5ad70
#
_cell.length_a   1.000
_cell.length_b   1.000
_cell.length_c   1.000
_cell.angle_alpha   90.00
_cell.angle_beta   90.00
_cell.angle_gamma   90.00
#
_symmetry.space_group_name_H-M   'P 1'
#
loop_
_entity.id
_entity.type
_entity.pdbx_description
1 polymer ?
#
loop_
_entity_poly.entity_id
_entity_poly.type
_entity_poly.pdbx_seq_one_letter_code
_entity_poly.pdbx_strand_id
1 'polypeptide(L)'
;MSNEKDIKLLRGLAREYRDIADKEIQDERRDLWRRHNSLQRTRPLIYARWLAAWYEARESKLKCEDPFYRQHENFLRQMIFQDTIGDDYIIEPWITQQASRITPPDGLWGVRINHIPSAEPGGAWKFDPPIKSLEDLCKLVKPHHVIDEEATARNVARLQDAVGDILEVNVDRSPAYRMWHGDISTDLAHLRGLEQVMWDMADNPGWLHKFVGFMSNGVLTTHDEADAAGDWHLCDHQNQAMPYALELPDPKANGQSVKRDRLWGYFAAQEMAQVSPEMHDEFILHYQMPMMEKFGLIAYGCCEDLTHKIDMLRKVPNLRRIAVAPSADVRKCAQQIQQDYVLSWRPNPSEMICCGFNPDHIRKVVRNAMEASKGCHVDITLKDVQTVQYRPENLREWVKIVREISDNYV
;
A
#
# COMPACT_ATOMS: atom_id res chain seq x y z
N MET A 1 36.16 -7.88 5.49
CA MET A 1 36.18 -6.77 6.47
C MET A 1 34.93 -5.87 6.37
N SER A 2 34.52 -5.35 5.21
CA SER A 2 33.28 -4.54 5.06
C SER A 2 32.03 -5.35 5.42
N ASN A 3 31.83 -6.52 4.83
CA ASN A 3 30.65 -7.37 5.09
C ASN A 3 30.50 -7.80 6.56
N GLU A 4 31.55 -8.06 7.28
CA GLU A 4 31.47 -8.47 8.70
C GLU A 4 30.95 -7.34 9.59
N LYS A 5 31.35 -6.09 9.27
CA LYS A 5 30.88 -4.91 9.98
C LYS A 5 29.40 -4.67 9.72
N ASP A 6 28.96 -4.81 8.47
CA ASP A 6 27.56 -4.66 8.08
C ASP A 6 26.71 -5.74 8.72
N ILE A 7 27.13 -7.00 8.67
CA ILE A 7 26.43 -8.12 9.31
C ILE A 7 26.32 -7.88 10.83
N LYS A 8 27.39 -7.47 11.50
CA LYS A 8 27.36 -7.17 12.94
C LYS A 8 26.34 -6.09 13.28
N LEU A 9 26.24 -5.05 12.44
CA LEU A 9 25.26 -3.98 12.60
C LEU A 9 23.83 -4.51 12.43
N LEU A 10 23.57 -5.27 11.33
CA LEU A 10 22.26 -5.87 11.06
C LEU A 10 21.81 -6.79 12.19
N ARG A 11 22.70 -7.62 12.71
CA ARG A 11 22.40 -8.50 13.85
C ARG A 11 21.98 -7.75 15.09
N GLY A 12 22.59 -6.57 15.35
CA GLY A 12 22.17 -5.69 16.44
C GLY A 12 20.74 -5.19 16.27
N LEU A 13 20.44 -4.68 15.07
CA LEU A 13 19.10 -4.21 14.72
C LEU A 13 18.07 -5.35 14.68
N ALA A 14 18.45 -6.52 14.18
CA ALA A 14 17.57 -7.69 14.12
C ALA A 14 17.14 -8.17 15.54
N ARG A 15 18.03 -8.12 16.54
CA ARG A 15 17.66 -8.43 17.93
C ARG A 15 16.69 -7.41 18.49
N GLU A 16 16.96 -6.12 18.32
CA GLU A 16 16.06 -5.05 18.78
C GLU A 16 14.68 -5.17 18.11
N TYR A 17 14.65 -5.45 16.81
CA TYR A 17 13.42 -5.70 16.07
C TYR A 17 12.68 -6.93 16.60
N ARG A 18 13.40 -8.04 16.87
CA ARG A 18 12.83 -9.26 17.44
C ARG A 18 12.22 -9.01 18.80
N ASP A 19 12.92 -8.28 19.69
CA ASP A 19 12.42 -7.93 21.02
C ASP A 19 11.11 -7.11 20.93
N ILE A 20 10.95 -6.28 19.90
CA ILE A 20 9.71 -5.54 19.63
C ILE A 20 8.60 -6.47 19.11
N ALA A 21 8.92 -7.37 18.19
CA ALA A 21 7.96 -8.29 17.61
C ALA A 21 7.40 -9.31 18.62
N ASP A 22 8.16 -9.61 19.66
CA ASP A 22 7.78 -10.55 20.73
C ASP A 22 6.99 -9.88 21.89
N LYS A 23 6.72 -8.57 21.83
CA LYS A 23 5.89 -7.89 22.84
C LYS A 23 4.42 -8.33 22.76
N GLU A 24 3.76 -8.53 23.91
CA GLU A 24 2.33 -8.88 23.99
C GLU A 24 1.42 -7.93 23.21
N ILE A 25 1.78 -6.65 23.12
CA ILE A 25 1.03 -5.65 22.39
C ILE A 25 0.84 -6.01 20.89
N GLN A 26 1.75 -6.81 20.30
CA GLN A 26 1.60 -7.25 18.92
C GLN A 26 0.40 -8.21 18.77
N ASP A 27 0.16 -9.08 19.73
CA ASP A 27 -0.99 -9.98 19.73
C ASP A 27 -2.30 -9.22 19.96
N GLU A 28 -2.31 -8.21 20.83
CA GLU A 28 -3.45 -7.33 21.01
C GLU A 28 -3.78 -6.57 19.71
N ARG A 29 -2.77 -6.07 19.02
CA ARG A 29 -2.93 -5.39 17.72
C ARG A 29 -3.47 -6.35 16.66
N ARG A 30 -2.96 -7.59 16.58
CA ARG A 30 -3.47 -8.64 15.67
C ARG A 30 -4.95 -8.92 15.93
N ASP A 31 -5.37 -9.07 17.18
CA ASP A 31 -6.77 -9.25 17.54
C ASP A 31 -7.64 -8.05 17.17
N LEU A 32 -7.18 -6.85 17.48
CA LEU A 32 -7.91 -5.61 17.12
C LEU A 32 -8.11 -5.50 15.60
N TRP A 33 -7.07 -5.69 14.80
CA TRP A 33 -7.19 -5.64 13.34
C TRP A 33 -8.06 -6.77 12.79
N ARG A 34 -7.94 -7.98 13.34
CA ARG A 34 -8.78 -9.12 12.94
C ARG A 34 -10.26 -8.82 13.14
N ARG A 35 -10.62 -8.32 14.31
CA ARG A 35 -12.01 -7.94 14.62
C ARG A 35 -12.46 -6.75 13.77
N HIS A 36 -11.65 -5.73 13.63
CA HIS A 36 -11.94 -4.53 12.86
C HIS A 36 -12.21 -4.85 11.38
N ASN A 37 -11.28 -5.57 10.74
CA ASN A 37 -11.43 -5.96 9.34
C ASN A 37 -12.59 -6.95 9.09
N SER A 38 -13.10 -7.59 10.13
CA SER A 38 -14.28 -8.46 10.08
C SER A 38 -15.56 -7.76 10.57
N LEU A 39 -15.59 -6.44 10.51
CA LEU A 39 -16.73 -5.59 10.84
C LEU A 39 -17.27 -5.84 12.26
N GLN A 40 -16.40 -6.24 13.18
CA GLN A 40 -16.73 -6.29 14.60
C GLN A 40 -16.38 -4.94 15.26
N ARG A 41 -17.14 -4.59 16.28
CA ARG A 41 -16.93 -3.32 16.99
C ARG A 41 -15.57 -3.31 17.70
N THR A 42 -14.76 -2.32 17.37
CA THR A 42 -13.51 -1.98 18.05
C THR A 42 -13.45 -0.47 18.23
N ARG A 43 -12.51 0.03 19.04
CA ARG A 43 -12.11 1.43 18.89
C ARG A 43 -11.55 1.67 17.49
N PRO A 44 -11.56 2.90 16.97
CA PRO A 44 -10.85 3.23 15.73
C PRO A 44 -9.36 2.85 15.83
N LEU A 45 -8.84 2.18 14.80
CA LEU A 45 -7.43 1.80 14.74
C LEU A 45 -6.62 2.89 14.05
N ILE A 46 -5.38 3.06 14.45
CA ILE A 46 -4.51 4.13 13.98
C ILE A 46 -3.32 3.51 13.28
N TYR A 47 -3.04 3.99 12.07
CA TYR A 47 -1.82 3.67 11.34
C TYR A 47 -1.16 4.96 10.82
N ALA A 48 0.04 5.26 11.30
CA ALA A 48 0.83 6.41 10.84
C ALA A 48 1.86 5.97 9.80
N ARG A 49 1.52 6.08 8.52
CA ARG A 49 2.38 5.75 7.37
C ARG A 49 3.18 6.98 6.92
N TRP A 50 4.34 7.18 7.47
CA TRP A 50 5.14 8.41 7.33
C TRP A 50 6.46 8.23 6.57
N LEU A 51 6.67 7.11 5.90
CA LEU A 51 7.95 6.73 5.28
C LEU A 51 8.50 7.74 4.26
N ALA A 52 7.66 8.58 3.66
CA ALA A 52 8.12 9.65 2.77
C ALA A 52 8.95 10.72 3.51
N ALA A 53 8.65 10.96 4.81
CA ALA A 53 9.42 11.86 5.67
C ALA A 53 10.57 11.15 6.43
N TRP A 54 10.82 9.87 6.17
CA TRP A 54 11.84 9.08 6.89
C TRP A 54 13.22 9.72 6.88
N TYR A 55 13.61 10.38 5.77
CA TYR A 55 14.90 11.04 5.65
C TYR A 55 15.16 12.15 6.70
N GLU A 56 14.11 12.69 7.31
CA GLU A 56 14.20 13.71 8.37
C GLU A 56 14.52 13.10 9.73
N ALA A 57 14.33 11.81 9.94
CA ALA A 57 14.67 11.13 11.19
C ALA A 57 16.19 10.91 11.30
N ARG A 58 16.73 11.00 12.52
CA ARG A 58 18.17 10.75 12.78
C ARG A 58 18.56 9.31 12.44
N GLU A 59 17.64 8.39 12.66
CA GLU A 59 17.74 6.95 12.44
C GLU A 59 17.86 6.58 10.96
N SER A 60 17.47 7.49 10.05
CA SER A 60 17.58 7.30 8.59
C SER A 60 19.03 7.29 8.09
N LYS A 61 20.00 7.67 8.93
CA LYS A 61 21.42 7.66 8.58
C LYS A 61 21.95 6.23 8.57
N LEU A 62 22.00 5.63 7.39
CA LEU A 62 22.45 4.26 7.18
C LEU A 62 23.95 4.15 7.22
N LYS A 63 24.45 3.03 7.78
CA LYS A 63 25.89 2.77 8.04
C LYS A 63 26.44 1.58 7.25
N CYS A 64 25.59 0.68 6.75
CA CYS A 64 26.04 -0.41 5.89
C CYS A 64 26.59 0.13 4.59
N GLU A 65 27.69 -0.44 4.12
CA GLU A 65 28.35 -0.08 2.87
C GLU A 65 27.83 -0.91 1.70
N ASP A 66 27.57 -2.20 1.91
CA ASP A 66 26.97 -3.09 0.91
C ASP A 66 25.50 -2.72 0.64
N PRO A 67 25.11 -2.45 -0.61
CA PRO A 67 23.72 -2.06 -0.94
C PRO A 67 22.66 -3.09 -0.52
N PHE A 68 23.00 -4.38 -0.54
CA PHE A 68 22.10 -5.43 -0.10
C PHE A 68 21.81 -5.35 1.39
N TYR A 69 22.84 -5.21 2.23
CA TYR A 69 22.63 -5.05 3.67
C TYR A 69 22.04 -3.70 4.04
N ARG A 70 22.37 -2.66 3.27
CA ARG A 70 21.87 -1.30 3.48
C ARG A 70 20.36 -1.19 3.33
N GLN A 71 19.74 -1.91 2.40
CA GLN A 71 18.27 -1.93 2.27
C GLN A 71 17.60 -2.58 3.50
N HIS A 72 18.19 -3.67 4.03
CA HIS A 72 17.69 -4.34 5.23
C HIS A 72 17.93 -3.51 6.50
N GLU A 73 19.06 -2.82 6.60
CA GLU A 73 19.31 -1.82 7.65
C GLU A 73 18.21 -0.77 7.65
N ASN A 74 17.89 -0.23 6.48
CA ASN A 74 16.85 0.79 6.34
C ASN A 74 15.49 0.28 6.82
N PHE A 75 15.08 -0.91 6.40
CA PHE A 75 13.85 -1.55 6.84
C PHE A 75 13.81 -1.74 8.36
N LEU A 76 14.82 -2.36 8.94
CA LEU A 76 14.86 -2.62 10.39
C LEU A 76 14.78 -1.32 11.19
N ARG A 77 15.54 -0.28 10.80
CA ARG A 77 15.49 1.03 11.45
C ARG A 77 14.12 1.69 11.35
N GLN A 78 13.48 1.61 10.18
CA GLN A 78 12.13 2.14 9.98
C GLN A 78 11.13 1.47 10.91
N MET A 79 11.16 0.14 11.02
CA MET A 79 10.22 -0.61 11.86
C MET A 79 10.49 -0.43 13.36
N ILE A 80 11.74 -0.37 13.77
CA ILE A 80 12.11 -0.04 15.16
C ILE A 80 11.58 1.36 15.52
N PHE A 81 11.73 2.32 14.63
CA PHE A 81 11.17 3.65 14.85
C PHE A 81 9.63 3.64 14.85
N GLN A 82 8.98 2.87 13.96
CA GLN A 82 7.53 2.73 13.90
C GLN A 82 6.92 2.31 15.24
N ASP A 83 7.55 1.37 15.96
CA ASP A 83 7.09 0.96 17.29
C ASP A 83 7.05 2.14 18.29
N THR A 84 7.96 3.11 18.13
CA THR A 84 8.02 4.29 19.02
C THR A 84 6.89 5.30 18.77
N ILE A 85 6.16 5.19 17.67
CA ILE A 85 5.06 6.11 17.32
C ILE A 85 3.83 5.81 18.19
N GLY A 86 3.61 4.56 18.58
CA GLY A 86 2.51 4.15 19.45
C GLY A 86 1.17 3.98 18.72
N ASP A 87 1.20 3.79 17.41
CA ASP A 87 0.04 3.42 16.59
C ASP A 87 -0.29 1.92 16.69
N ASP A 88 -1.25 1.44 15.87
CA ASP A 88 -1.67 0.05 15.86
C ASP A 88 -0.97 -0.78 14.77
N TYR A 89 0.19 -0.33 14.29
CA TYR A 89 1.00 -1.09 13.35
C TYR A 89 1.54 -2.36 14.00
N ILE A 90 1.48 -3.49 13.27
CA ILE A 90 1.96 -4.79 13.75
C ILE A 90 3.37 -5.01 13.22
N ILE A 91 4.28 -5.37 14.11
CA ILE A 91 5.64 -5.78 13.76
C ILE A 91 5.72 -7.30 13.90
N GLU A 92 5.96 -7.96 12.75
CA GLU A 92 5.97 -9.41 12.65
C GLU A 92 7.37 -9.99 12.95
N PRO A 93 7.47 -11.21 13.52
CA PRO A 93 8.76 -11.77 13.95
C PRO A 93 9.59 -12.34 12.80
N TRP A 94 9.51 -11.75 11.60
CA TRP A 94 10.29 -12.13 10.43
C TRP A 94 10.75 -10.94 9.62
N ILE A 95 11.73 -11.17 8.76
CA ILE A 95 12.20 -10.21 7.77
C ILE A 95 11.95 -10.76 6.37
N THR A 96 11.41 -9.95 5.46
CA THR A 96 11.03 -10.42 4.13
C THR A 96 12.08 -10.05 3.08
N GLN A 97 12.58 -11.08 2.37
CA GLN A 97 13.36 -10.95 1.14
C GLN A 97 12.40 -11.12 -0.05
N GLN A 98 12.32 -10.12 -0.89
CA GLN A 98 11.58 -10.26 -2.14
C GLN A 98 12.33 -11.11 -3.13
N ALA A 99 11.64 -12.02 -3.80
CA ALA A 99 12.19 -12.78 -4.91
C ALA A 99 12.60 -11.86 -6.07
N SER A 100 13.70 -12.17 -6.71
CA SER A 100 14.15 -11.48 -7.92
C SER A 100 13.27 -11.89 -9.08
N ARG A 101 12.79 -10.91 -9.85
CA ARG A 101 11.93 -11.17 -11.02
C ARG A 101 12.67 -10.86 -12.31
N ILE A 102 12.38 -11.66 -13.33
CA ILE A 102 12.84 -11.39 -14.69
C ILE A 102 11.77 -10.51 -15.37
N THR A 103 12.15 -9.30 -15.75
CA THR A 103 11.26 -8.36 -16.44
C THR A 103 11.90 -7.88 -17.73
N PRO A 104 11.11 -7.44 -18.74
CA PRO A 104 11.67 -6.79 -19.92
C PRO A 104 12.56 -5.60 -19.54
N PRO A 105 13.64 -5.33 -20.29
CA PRO A 105 14.63 -4.31 -19.93
C PRO A 105 14.06 -2.88 -19.91
N ASP A 106 12.98 -2.62 -20.65
CA ASP A 106 12.32 -1.33 -20.70
C ASP A 106 11.06 -1.23 -19.79
N GLY A 107 10.94 -2.12 -18.81
CA GLY A 107 9.85 -2.14 -17.84
C GLY A 107 8.79 -3.22 -18.11
N LEU A 108 7.85 -3.38 -17.19
CA LEU A 108 6.86 -4.47 -17.23
C LEU A 108 6.05 -4.53 -18.53
N TRP A 109 5.76 -3.38 -19.12
CA TRP A 109 5.00 -3.27 -20.38
C TRP A 109 5.88 -3.24 -21.63
N GLY A 110 7.20 -3.47 -21.52
CA GLY A 110 8.15 -3.49 -22.63
C GLY A 110 8.45 -2.13 -23.25
N VAL A 111 8.05 -1.04 -22.58
CA VAL A 111 8.31 0.33 -23.01
C VAL A 111 8.82 1.16 -21.86
N ARG A 112 9.81 2.02 -22.15
CA ARG A 112 10.39 2.90 -21.13
C ARG A 112 9.49 4.12 -20.90
N ILE A 113 9.16 4.38 -19.65
CA ILE A 113 8.50 5.61 -19.22
C ILE A 113 9.59 6.60 -18.84
N ASN A 114 9.77 7.63 -19.64
CA ASN A 114 10.78 8.67 -19.39
C ASN A 114 10.23 9.75 -18.45
N HIS A 115 11.14 10.39 -17.74
CA HIS A 115 10.84 11.53 -16.86
C HIS A 115 11.49 12.79 -17.42
N ILE A 116 10.72 13.85 -17.53
CA ILE A 116 11.21 15.19 -17.84
C ILE A 116 11.44 15.92 -16.53
N PRO A 117 12.70 16.15 -16.14
CA PRO A 117 13.00 16.80 -14.86
C PRO A 117 12.52 18.25 -14.87
N SER A 118 12.24 18.80 -13.68
CA SER A 118 12.01 20.21 -13.50
C SER A 118 13.28 21.02 -13.80
N ALA A 119 13.11 22.24 -14.27
CA ALA A 119 14.21 23.22 -14.37
C ALA A 119 14.67 23.71 -12.98
N GLU A 120 13.81 23.66 -11.98
CA GLU A 120 14.10 24.08 -10.61
C GLU A 120 14.54 22.90 -9.74
N PRO A 121 15.58 23.04 -8.91
CA PRO A 121 15.98 22.02 -7.96
C PRO A 121 14.83 21.62 -7.02
N GLY A 122 14.52 20.32 -6.95
CA GLY A 122 13.41 19.81 -6.13
C GLY A 122 12.01 20.10 -6.68
N GLY A 123 11.91 20.66 -7.89
CA GLY A 123 10.63 20.90 -8.55
C GLY A 123 9.99 19.60 -9.09
N ALA A 124 8.69 19.70 -9.40
CA ALA A 124 7.95 18.56 -9.97
C ALA A 124 8.49 18.19 -11.36
N TRP A 125 8.59 16.90 -11.60
CA TRP A 125 8.94 16.36 -12.92
C TRP A 125 7.67 15.85 -13.63
N LYS A 126 7.73 15.67 -14.94
CA LYS A 126 6.62 15.14 -15.75
C LYS A 126 6.99 13.78 -16.32
N PHE A 127 5.99 12.93 -16.50
CA PHE A 127 6.14 11.74 -17.33
C PHE A 127 6.14 12.14 -18.81
N ASP A 128 6.97 11.47 -19.61
CA ASP A 128 6.89 11.48 -21.07
C ASP A 128 6.26 10.14 -21.51
N PRO A 129 4.95 10.10 -21.74
CA PRO A 129 4.24 8.86 -22.01
C PRO A 129 4.73 8.24 -23.34
N PRO A 130 5.03 6.94 -23.40
CA PRO A 130 5.53 6.30 -24.62
C PRO A 130 4.44 6.06 -25.67
N ILE A 131 3.17 6.02 -25.31
CA ILE A 131 2.04 5.80 -26.23
C ILE A 131 1.49 7.16 -26.67
N LYS A 132 1.99 7.67 -27.79
CA LYS A 132 1.64 8.99 -28.32
C LYS A 132 0.47 8.94 -29.31
N SER A 133 0.36 7.88 -30.08
CA SER A 133 -0.68 7.65 -31.07
C SER A 133 -1.47 6.39 -30.79
N LEU A 134 -2.58 6.18 -31.50
CA LEU A 134 -3.41 4.98 -31.35
C LEU A 134 -2.69 3.72 -31.83
N GLU A 135 -1.79 3.85 -32.79
CA GLU A 135 -0.99 2.76 -33.37
C GLU A 135 0.08 2.27 -32.40
N ASP A 136 0.53 3.12 -31.49
CA ASP A 136 1.61 2.81 -30.53
C ASP A 136 1.26 1.68 -29.53
N LEU A 137 -0.02 1.30 -29.44
CA LEU A 137 -0.47 0.19 -28.60
C LEU A 137 0.28 -1.13 -28.94
N CYS A 138 0.65 -1.31 -30.21
CA CYS A 138 1.41 -2.49 -30.65
C CYS A 138 2.83 -2.58 -30.07
N LYS A 139 3.35 -1.50 -29.47
CA LYS A 139 4.67 -1.49 -28.82
C LYS A 139 4.65 -2.17 -27.46
N LEU A 140 3.46 -2.30 -26.84
CA LEU A 140 3.33 -2.89 -25.52
C LEU A 140 3.54 -4.41 -25.56
N VAL A 141 4.21 -4.90 -24.54
CA VAL A 141 4.40 -6.33 -24.28
C VAL A 141 3.56 -6.70 -23.08
N LYS A 142 2.89 -7.85 -23.17
CA LYS A 142 2.14 -8.39 -22.04
C LYS A 142 3.11 -8.79 -20.92
N PRO A 143 2.91 -8.35 -19.67
CA PRO A 143 3.75 -8.76 -18.56
C PRO A 143 3.54 -10.23 -18.19
N HIS A 144 4.60 -10.87 -17.71
CA HIS A 144 4.62 -12.24 -17.21
C HIS A 144 5.22 -12.30 -15.82
N HIS A 145 4.84 -13.32 -15.06
CA HIS A 145 5.42 -13.62 -13.76
C HIS A 145 6.53 -14.67 -13.89
N VAL A 146 7.77 -14.23 -13.82
CA VAL A 146 8.94 -15.11 -13.92
C VAL A 146 9.91 -14.77 -12.79
N ILE A 147 10.25 -15.76 -11.96
CA ILE A 147 11.22 -15.61 -10.88
C ILE A 147 12.61 -16.02 -11.39
N ASP A 148 13.61 -15.19 -11.10
CA ASP A 148 15.01 -15.54 -11.19
C ASP A 148 15.40 -16.36 -9.94
N GLU A 149 15.31 -17.67 -10.05
CA GLU A 149 15.53 -18.59 -8.93
C GLU A 149 16.96 -18.52 -8.40
N GLU A 150 17.94 -18.35 -9.28
CA GLU A 150 19.35 -18.27 -8.87
C GLU A 150 19.64 -16.99 -8.09
N ALA A 151 19.19 -15.83 -8.59
CA ALA A 151 19.35 -14.57 -7.89
C ALA A 151 18.54 -14.56 -6.57
N THR A 152 17.35 -15.14 -6.57
CA THR A 152 16.52 -15.28 -5.38
C THR A 152 17.23 -16.11 -4.32
N ALA A 153 17.71 -17.30 -4.67
CA ALA A 153 18.43 -18.19 -3.75
C ALA A 153 19.69 -17.52 -3.17
N ARG A 154 20.48 -16.83 -4.00
CA ARG A 154 21.65 -16.07 -3.53
C ARG A 154 21.29 -15.00 -2.51
N ASN A 155 20.24 -14.23 -2.76
CA ASN A 155 19.82 -13.14 -1.87
C ASN A 155 19.26 -13.69 -0.55
N VAL A 156 18.44 -14.74 -0.61
CA VAL A 156 17.90 -15.42 0.57
C VAL A 156 19.04 -15.99 1.42
N ALA A 157 20.00 -16.71 0.82
CA ALA A 157 21.14 -17.26 1.56
C ALA A 157 21.95 -16.16 2.26
N ARG A 158 22.22 -15.05 1.57
CA ARG A 158 22.94 -13.91 2.18
C ARG A 158 22.21 -13.34 3.40
N LEU A 159 20.89 -13.20 3.34
CA LEU A 159 20.12 -12.68 4.47
C LEU A 159 20.02 -13.71 5.59
N GLN A 160 19.82 -15.01 5.22
CA GLN A 160 19.80 -16.12 6.17
C GLN A 160 21.12 -16.24 6.96
N ASP A 161 22.26 -16.13 6.27
CA ASP A 161 23.59 -16.16 6.90
C ASP A 161 23.82 -14.96 7.83
N ALA A 162 23.22 -13.80 7.50
CA ALA A 162 23.41 -12.60 8.30
C ALA A 162 22.56 -12.58 9.57
N VAL A 163 21.26 -12.94 9.49
CA VAL A 163 20.29 -12.75 10.57
C VAL A 163 19.33 -13.92 10.81
N GLY A 164 19.42 -15.00 10.05
CA GLY A 164 18.46 -16.11 10.07
C GLY A 164 18.39 -16.91 11.37
N ASP A 165 19.37 -16.78 12.27
CA ASP A 165 19.33 -17.32 13.63
C ASP A 165 18.63 -16.38 14.64
N ILE A 166 18.25 -15.18 14.21
CA ILE A 166 17.56 -14.15 15.04
C ILE A 166 16.13 -13.92 14.55
N LEU A 167 15.98 -13.75 13.25
CA LEU A 167 14.70 -13.51 12.58
C LEU A 167 14.47 -14.56 11.50
N GLU A 168 13.26 -15.08 11.42
CA GLU A 168 12.87 -15.92 10.29
C GLU A 168 12.95 -15.10 9.00
N VAL A 169 13.66 -15.63 7.98
CA VAL A 169 13.74 -14.99 6.66
C VAL A 169 12.58 -15.49 5.81
N ASN A 170 11.58 -14.67 5.63
CA ASN A 170 10.45 -14.93 4.75
C ASN A 170 10.81 -14.60 3.31
N VAL A 171 10.34 -15.38 2.34
CA VAL A 171 10.54 -15.12 0.90
C VAL A 171 9.21 -14.74 0.26
N ASP A 172 9.13 -13.50 -0.20
CA ASP A 172 7.95 -13.02 -0.93
C ASP A 172 8.16 -13.23 -2.44
N ARG A 173 7.40 -14.16 -3.00
CA ARG A 173 7.44 -14.57 -4.41
C ARG A 173 6.27 -13.99 -5.23
N SER A 174 5.39 -13.21 -4.62
CA SER A 174 4.20 -12.66 -5.26
C SER A 174 4.52 -11.83 -6.52
N PRO A 175 3.59 -11.68 -7.47
CA PRO A 175 3.84 -10.98 -8.72
C PRO A 175 4.12 -9.49 -8.53
N ALA A 176 4.58 -8.80 -9.58
CA ALA A 176 4.93 -7.39 -9.56
C ALA A 176 3.75 -6.49 -9.10
N TYR A 177 2.53 -6.89 -9.39
CA TYR A 177 1.30 -6.19 -9.01
C TYR A 177 0.73 -6.59 -7.64
N ARG A 178 1.54 -7.06 -6.73
CA ARG A 178 1.10 -7.52 -5.40
C ARG A 178 0.47 -6.44 -4.53
N MET A 179 1.01 -5.22 -4.52
CA MET A 179 0.57 -4.12 -3.65
C MET A 179 -0.60 -3.33 -4.23
N TRP A 180 -0.55 -3.09 -5.53
CA TRP A 180 -1.58 -2.44 -6.33
C TRP A 180 -2.15 -3.47 -7.29
N HIS A 181 -2.78 -4.50 -6.78
CA HIS A 181 -3.07 -5.74 -7.53
C HIS A 181 -3.78 -5.52 -8.87
N GLY A 182 -4.56 -4.49 -8.99
CA GLY A 182 -5.24 -4.13 -10.21
C GLY A 182 -5.30 -2.64 -10.47
N ASP A 183 -4.33 -1.86 -9.94
CA ASP A 183 -4.24 -0.43 -10.19
C ASP A 183 -3.75 -0.15 -11.62
N ILE A 184 -4.66 -0.38 -12.56
CA ILE A 184 -4.44 -0.13 -13.98
C ILE A 184 -4.31 1.37 -14.26
N SER A 185 -4.97 2.23 -13.46
CA SER A 185 -5.08 3.67 -13.74
C SER A 185 -3.74 4.40 -13.66
N THR A 186 -2.89 4.05 -12.71
CA THR A 186 -1.55 4.64 -12.60
C THR A 186 -0.68 4.28 -13.80
N ASP A 187 -0.62 3.00 -14.20
CA ASP A 187 0.14 2.60 -15.38
C ASP A 187 -0.45 3.19 -16.65
N LEU A 188 -1.78 3.25 -16.79
CA LEU A 188 -2.45 3.88 -17.92
C LEU A 188 -2.05 5.36 -18.05
N ALA A 189 -2.05 6.10 -16.94
CA ALA A 189 -1.63 7.51 -16.92
C ALA A 189 -0.15 7.69 -17.28
N HIS A 190 0.72 6.79 -16.84
CA HIS A 190 2.13 6.82 -17.19
C HIS A 190 2.40 6.46 -18.66
N LEU A 191 1.67 5.49 -19.18
CA LEU A 191 1.85 4.99 -20.56
C LEU A 191 1.25 5.93 -21.61
N ARG A 192 0.08 6.53 -21.34
CA ARG A 192 -0.66 7.37 -22.31
C ARG A 192 -0.61 8.86 -21.99
N GLY A 193 -0.45 9.23 -20.74
CA GLY A 193 -0.65 10.59 -20.24
C GLY A 193 -2.08 10.81 -19.75
N LEU A 194 -2.24 11.30 -18.51
CA LEU A 194 -3.56 11.44 -17.89
C LEU A 194 -4.51 12.33 -18.70
N GLU A 195 -4.03 13.48 -19.17
CA GLU A 195 -4.84 14.39 -20.01
C GLU A 195 -5.33 13.68 -21.29
N GLN A 196 -4.45 12.92 -21.94
CA GLN A 196 -4.82 12.21 -23.16
C GLN A 196 -5.81 11.08 -22.90
N VAL A 197 -5.69 10.40 -21.76
CA VAL A 197 -6.68 9.39 -21.33
C VAL A 197 -8.07 10.02 -21.18
N MET A 198 -8.16 11.23 -20.59
CA MET A 198 -9.44 11.94 -20.48
C MET A 198 -10.04 12.28 -21.83
N TRP A 199 -9.22 12.71 -22.79
CA TRP A 199 -9.67 12.93 -24.18
C TRP A 199 -10.10 11.62 -24.85
N ASP A 200 -9.33 10.54 -24.68
CA ASP A 200 -9.63 9.25 -25.30
C ASP A 200 -10.94 8.63 -24.78
N MET A 201 -11.35 8.93 -23.54
CA MET A 201 -12.66 8.53 -23.03
C MET A 201 -13.83 9.09 -23.86
N ALA A 202 -13.67 10.29 -24.42
CA ALA A 202 -14.69 10.94 -25.23
C ALA A 202 -14.49 10.67 -26.73
N ASP A 203 -13.25 10.85 -27.23
CA ASP A 203 -12.96 10.86 -28.67
C ASP A 203 -12.64 9.48 -29.20
N ASN A 204 -12.08 8.59 -28.39
CA ASN A 204 -11.60 7.27 -28.82
C ASN A 204 -12.00 6.14 -27.85
N PRO A 205 -13.26 6.07 -27.35
CA PRO A 205 -13.63 5.13 -26.28
C PRO A 205 -13.36 3.67 -26.65
N GLY A 206 -13.64 3.28 -27.90
CA GLY A 206 -13.39 1.91 -28.36
C GLY A 206 -11.90 1.51 -28.41
N TRP A 207 -11.02 2.47 -28.65
CA TRP A 207 -9.57 2.25 -28.55
C TRP A 207 -9.13 2.17 -27.08
N LEU A 208 -9.63 3.05 -26.23
CA LEU A 208 -9.31 3.05 -24.82
C LEU A 208 -9.76 1.74 -24.16
N HIS A 209 -10.92 1.20 -24.49
CA HIS A 209 -11.38 -0.12 -24.06
C HIS A 209 -10.39 -1.24 -24.47
N LYS A 210 -9.83 -1.20 -25.68
CA LYS A 210 -8.79 -2.17 -26.10
C LYS A 210 -7.53 -2.01 -25.28
N PHE A 211 -7.11 -0.79 -24.98
CA PHE A 211 -5.91 -0.52 -24.21
C PHE A 211 -6.08 -1.02 -22.75
N VAL A 212 -7.12 -0.57 -22.06
CA VAL A 212 -7.37 -0.97 -20.68
C VAL A 212 -7.62 -2.47 -20.57
N GLY A 213 -8.33 -3.07 -21.54
CA GLY A 213 -8.52 -4.52 -21.64
C GLY A 213 -7.20 -5.29 -21.81
N PHE A 214 -6.26 -4.77 -22.61
CA PHE A 214 -4.93 -5.34 -22.73
C PHE A 214 -4.17 -5.30 -21.39
N MET A 215 -4.23 -4.16 -20.70
CA MET A 215 -3.57 -4.00 -19.41
C MET A 215 -4.18 -4.92 -18.33
N SER A 216 -5.50 -4.98 -18.24
CA SER A 216 -6.22 -5.89 -17.34
C SER A 216 -5.82 -7.34 -17.57
N ASN A 217 -5.80 -7.77 -18.82
CA ASN A 217 -5.36 -9.12 -19.19
C ASN A 217 -3.88 -9.38 -18.83
N GLY A 218 -3.02 -8.36 -18.98
CA GLY A 218 -1.61 -8.44 -18.60
C GLY A 218 -1.44 -8.67 -17.10
N VAL A 219 -2.10 -7.86 -16.25
CA VAL A 219 -2.05 -8.02 -14.79
C VAL A 219 -2.62 -9.38 -14.39
N LEU A 220 -3.79 -9.75 -14.93
CA LEU A 220 -4.44 -11.02 -14.63
C LEU A 220 -3.55 -12.22 -15.02
N THR A 221 -2.82 -12.13 -16.14
CA THR A 221 -1.85 -13.15 -16.55
C THR A 221 -0.76 -13.33 -15.50
N THR A 222 -0.15 -12.24 -14.99
CA THR A 222 0.89 -12.36 -13.94
C THR A 222 0.33 -12.99 -12.66
N HIS A 223 -0.93 -12.69 -12.32
CA HIS A 223 -1.60 -13.28 -11.17
C HIS A 223 -1.87 -14.78 -11.36
N ASP A 224 -2.34 -15.20 -12.53
CA ASP A 224 -2.66 -16.59 -12.82
C ASP A 224 -1.38 -17.44 -12.96
N GLU A 225 -0.32 -16.89 -13.52
CA GLU A 225 1.01 -17.52 -13.58
C GLU A 225 1.58 -17.71 -12.16
N ALA A 226 1.43 -16.72 -11.28
CA ALA A 226 1.83 -16.86 -9.87
C ALA A 226 0.98 -17.91 -9.11
N ASP A 227 -0.33 -18.02 -9.40
CA ASP A 227 -1.17 -19.12 -8.88
C ASP A 227 -0.67 -20.48 -9.36
N ALA A 228 -0.35 -20.61 -10.65
CA ALA A 228 0.15 -21.84 -11.24
C ALA A 228 1.53 -22.25 -10.70
N ALA A 229 2.39 -21.27 -10.43
CA ALA A 229 3.72 -21.49 -9.84
C ALA A 229 3.66 -21.76 -8.32
N GLY A 230 2.54 -21.45 -7.66
CA GLY A 230 2.43 -21.53 -6.21
C GLY A 230 3.17 -20.40 -5.48
N ASP A 231 3.25 -19.23 -6.08
CA ASP A 231 4.01 -18.08 -5.60
C ASP A 231 3.21 -17.08 -4.74
N TRP A 232 1.91 -17.35 -4.51
CA TRP A 232 1.11 -16.62 -3.53
C TRP A 232 1.23 -17.26 -2.14
N HIS A 233 1.57 -16.45 -1.15
CA HIS A 233 1.76 -16.89 0.23
C HIS A 233 1.04 -15.96 1.22
N LEU A 234 0.75 -16.49 2.42
CA LEU A 234 0.23 -15.71 3.53
C LEU A 234 1.34 -14.80 4.07
N CYS A 235 1.28 -13.54 3.77
CA CYS A 235 2.16 -12.52 4.31
C CYS A 235 1.40 -11.20 4.49
N ASP A 236 2.10 -10.13 4.78
CA ASP A 236 1.57 -8.80 5.09
C ASP A 236 1.02 -8.03 3.87
N HIS A 237 0.28 -8.68 2.99
CA HIS A 237 -0.20 -8.13 1.73
C HIS A 237 -1.47 -7.29 1.87
N GLN A 238 -1.46 -6.31 2.75
CA GLN A 238 -2.50 -5.28 2.77
C GLN A 238 -1.87 -3.91 2.69
N ASN A 239 -2.35 -3.09 1.76
CA ASN A 239 -1.90 -1.72 1.65
C ASN A 239 -2.70 -0.83 2.63
N GLN A 240 -1.99 -0.03 3.41
CA GLN A 240 -2.55 0.99 4.31
C GLN A 240 -3.45 0.45 5.44
N ALA A 241 -3.32 -0.85 5.74
CA ALA A 241 -3.93 -1.51 6.89
C ALA A 241 -3.17 -2.80 7.21
N MET A 242 -3.48 -3.43 8.34
CA MET A 242 -2.95 -4.76 8.64
C MET A 242 -3.86 -5.83 8.05
N PRO A 243 -3.33 -6.98 7.61
CA PRO A 243 -4.07 -7.97 6.82
C PRO A 243 -4.99 -8.89 7.65
N TYR A 244 -4.93 -8.85 8.96
CA TYR A 244 -5.68 -9.75 9.84
C TYR A 244 -7.19 -9.57 9.69
N ALA A 245 -7.90 -10.67 9.41
CA ALA A 245 -9.36 -10.77 9.33
C ALA A 245 -9.81 -12.18 9.70
N LEU A 246 -11.00 -12.36 10.30
CA LEU A 246 -11.51 -13.68 10.69
C LEU A 246 -11.79 -14.60 9.49
N GLU A 247 -12.08 -14.00 8.33
CA GLU A 247 -12.41 -14.70 7.11
C GLU A 247 -11.18 -15.19 6.33
N LEU A 248 -9.99 -14.69 6.68
CA LEU A 248 -8.73 -15.03 6.03
C LEU A 248 -7.77 -15.70 7.02
N PRO A 249 -6.89 -16.58 6.55
CA PRO A 249 -5.81 -17.08 7.39
C PRO A 249 -4.86 -15.96 7.81
N ASP A 250 -4.30 -16.11 8.99
CA ASP A 250 -3.31 -15.15 9.49
C ASP A 250 -2.02 -15.18 8.65
N PRO A 251 -1.32 -14.03 8.51
CA PRO A 251 0.00 -13.97 7.92
C PRO A 251 0.97 -14.96 8.58
N LYS A 252 1.79 -15.60 7.76
CA LYS A 252 2.78 -16.56 8.22
C LYS A 252 4.00 -16.56 7.31
N ALA A 253 5.20 -16.40 7.89
CA ALA A 253 6.43 -16.52 7.14
C ALA A 253 6.61 -17.93 6.55
N ASN A 254 7.14 -18.01 5.36
CA ASN A 254 7.45 -19.27 4.64
C ASN A 254 6.33 -20.32 4.69
N GLY A 255 5.08 -19.86 4.76
CA GLY A 255 3.91 -20.73 4.72
C GLY A 255 3.80 -21.47 3.39
N GLN A 256 2.88 -22.41 3.33
CA GLN A 256 2.54 -23.05 2.06
C GLN A 256 1.88 -22.05 1.11
N SER A 257 2.00 -22.31 -0.19
CA SER A 257 1.26 -21.59 -1.22
C SER A 257 -0.24 -21.59 -0.92
N VAL A 258 -0.86 -20.45 -1.16
CA VAL A 258 -2.31 -20.25 -1.01
C VAL A 258 -2.89 -19.74 -2.33
N LYS A 259 -4.20 -19.87 -2.50
CA LYS A 259 -4.91 -19.20 -3.57
C LYS A 259 -5.26 -17.77 -3.19
N ARG A 260 -5.51 -16.93 -4.19
CA ARG A 260 -5.88 -15.52 -3.99
C ARG A 260 -7.14 -15.34 -3.14
N ASP A 261 -8.07 -16.30 -3.11
CA ASP A 261 -9.26 -16.28 -2.25
C ASP A 261 -8.95 -16.35 -0.74
N ARG A 262 -7.67 -16.56 -0.39
CA ARG A 262 -7.14 -16.49 0.98
C ARG A 262 -6.37 -15.21 1.27
N LEU A 263 -6.36 -14.26 0.36
CA LEU A 263 -5.58 -13.04 0.43
C LEU A 263 -6.47 -11.80 0.25
N TRP A 264 -5.94 -10.67 0.69
CA TRP A 264 -6.48 -9.37 0.34
C TRP A 264 -6.11 -8.98 -1.09
N GLY A 265 -7.07 -8.43 -1.83
CA GLY A 265 -6.83 -7.62 -3.02
C GLY A 265 -6.90 -6.15 -2.66
N TYR A 266 -5.94 -5.36 -3.14
CA TYR A 266 -5.96 -3.91 -3.02
C TYR A 266 -6.07 -3.28 -4.40
N PHE A 267 -7.07 -2.42 -4.57
CA PHE A 267 -7.38 -1.75 -5.84
C PHE A 267 -7.64 -0.27 -5.62
N ALA A 268 -7.33 0.52 -6.62
CA ALA A 268 -7.57 1.95 -6.63
C ALA A 268 -7.71 2.45 -8.07
N ALA A 269 -8.16 3.68 -8.23
CA ALA A 269 -8.17 4.39 -9.51
C ALA A 269 -8.00 5.90 -9.24
N GLN A 270 -6.90 6.24 -8.57
CA GLN A 270 -6.69 7.61 -8.07
C GLN A 270 -6.59 8.65 -9.19
N GLU A 271 -6.11 8.26 -10.37
CA GLU A 271 -6.04 9.11 -11.56
C GLU A 271 -7.44 9.43 -12.11
N MET A 272 -8.44 8.62 -11.75
CA MET A 272 -9.83 8.79 -12.16
C MET A 272 -10.67 9.60 -11.14
N ALA A 273 -10.04 10.32 -10.22
CA ALA A 273 -10.75 11.08 -9.18
C ALA A 273 -11.79 12.04 -9.76
N GLN A 274 -11.49 12.68 -10.88
CA GLN A 274 -12.31 13.73 -11.52
C GLN A 274 -13.35 13.22 -12.54
N VAL A 275 -13.36 11.93 -12.87
CA VAL A 275 -14.37 11.38 -13.79
C VAL A 275 -15.64 10.99 -13.05
N SER A 276 -16.78 10.95 -13.76
CA SER A 276 -18.04 10.52 -13.18
C SER A 276 -18.02 9.07 -12.71
N PRO A 277 -18.91 8.64 -11.81
CA PRO A 277 -19.03 7.24 -11.42
C PRO A 277 -19.23 6.30 -12.61
N GLU A 278 -20.03 6.71 -13.59
CA GLU A 278 -20.32 5.92 -14.81
C GLU A 278 -19.07 5.72 -15.64
N MET A 279 -18.29 6.78 -15.87
CA MET A 279 -17.03 6.67 -16.62
C MET A 279 -15.97 5.87 -15.84
N HIS A 280 -15.93 6.01 -14.52
CA HIS A 280 -15.06 5.19 -13.69
C HIS A 280 -15.44 3.70 -13.77
N ASP A 281 -16.74 3.40 -13.70
CA ASP A 281 -17.26 2.03 -13.84
C ASP A 281 -16.90 1.46 -15.23
N GLU A 282 -17.18 2.19 -16.28
CA GLU A 282 -16.99 1.76 -17.66
C GLU A 282 -15.52 1.51 -18.01
N PHE A 283 -14.65 2.48 -17.71
CA PHE A 283 -13.27 2.44 -18.22
C PHE A 283 -12.28 1.80 -17.27
N ILE A 284 -12.58 1.68 -15.97
CA ILE A 284 -11.63 1.14 -14.98
C ILE A 284 -12.22 0.00 -14.18
N LEU A 285 -13.30 0.23 -13.41
CA LEU A 285 -13.83 -0.78 -12.49
C LEU A 285 -14.19 -2.07 -13.21
N HIS A 286 -14.85 -1.97 -14.38
CA HIS A 286 -15.17 -3.09 -15.23
C HIS A 286 -13.96 -3.99 -15.53
N TYR A 287 -12.80 -3.37 -15.76
CA TYR A 287 -11.55 -4.08 -16.07
C TYR A 287 -10.80 -4.57 -14.82
N GLN A 288 -11.09 -4.03 -13.65
CA GLN A 288 -10.57 -4.51 -12.37
C GLN A 288 -11.37 -5.69 -11.82
N MET A 289 -12.66 -5.80 -12.14
CA MET A 289 -13.56 -6.84 -11.62
C MET A 289 -13.03 -8.26 -11.77
N PRO A 290 -12.51 -8.71 -12.94
CA PRO A 290 -12.01 -10.08 -13.11
C PRO A 290 -10.85 -10.45 -12.17
N MET A 291 -10.08 -9.44 -11.71
CA MET A 291 -9.01 -9.63 -10.73
C MET A 291 -9.59 -9.64 -9.32
N MET A 292 -10.50 -8.70 -8.99
CA MET A 292 -11.11 -8.58 -7.67
C MET A 292 -11.89 -9.82 -7.26
N GLU A 293 -12.59 -10.46 -8.19
CA GLU A 293 -13.35 -11.69 -7.98
C GLU A 293 -12.51 -12.88 -7.47
N LYS A 294 -11.19 -12.82 -7.67
CA LYS A 294 -10.27 -13.88 -7.27
C LYS A 294 -9.78 -13.75 -5.82
N PHE A 295 -9.89 -12.56 -5.22
CA PHE A 295 -9.39 -12.31 -3.86
C PHE A 295 -10.47 -12.51 -2.80
N GLY A 296 -10.05 -12.93 -1.60
CA GLY A 296 -10.96 -13.23 -0.49
C GLY A 296 -11.63 -11.99 0.09
N LEU A 297 -10.89 -10.90 0.25
CA LEU A 297 -11.39 -9.59 0.69
C LEU A 297 -10.78 -8.49 -0.17
N ILE A 298 -11.55 -7.42 -0.40
CA ILE A 298 -11.12 -6.28 -1.22
C ILE A 298 -11.05 -5.00 -0.39
N ALA A 299 -9.93 -4.29 -0.54
CA ALA A 299 -9.78 -2.90 -0.12
C ALA A 299 -9.74 -2.02 -1.38
N TYR A 300 -10.58 -0.99 -1.44
CA TYR A 300 -10.65 -0.09 -2.59
C TYR A 300 -10.38 1.36 -2.20
N GLY A 301 -9.58 2.02 -3.05
CA GLY A 301 -9.31 3.44 -3.01
C GLY A 301 -7.98 3.82 -2.36
N CYS A 302 -7.42 4.95 -2.79
CA CYS A 302 -6.16 5.52 -2.30
C CYS A 302 -6.27 7.02 -2.02
N CYS A 303 -6.10 7.87 -3.04
CA CYS A 303 -6.12 9.32 -2.92
C CYS A 303 -7.34 9.96 -3.60
N GLU A 304 -8.10 9.18 -4.36
CA GLU A 304 -9.30 9.64 -5.05
C GLU A 304 -10.45 9.94 -4.10
N ASP A 305 -11.22 10.97 -4.42
CA ASP A 305 -12.48 11.27 -3.77
C ASP A 305 -13.56 10.26 -4.24
N LEU A 306 -13.96 9.38 -3.32
CA LEU A 306 -14.99 8.37 -3.56
C LEU A 306 -16.38 8.79 -3.04
N THR A 307 -16.58 10.04 -2.60
CA THR A 307 -17.83 10.52 -2.01
C THR A 307 -19.07 10.19 -2.87
N HIS A 308 -18.94 10.27 -4.18
CA HIS A 308 -20.03 10.00 -5.13
C HIS A 308 -19.91 8.66 -5.87
N LYS A 309 -18.97 7.79 -5.45
CA LYS A 309 -18.65 6.54 -6.14
C LYS A 309 -18.89 5.28 -5.29
N ILE A 310 -19.32 5.45 -4.03
CA ILE A 310 -19.52 4.32 -3.11
C ILE A 310 -20.60 3.37 -3.61
N ASP A 311 -21.71 3.89 -4.15
CA ASP A 311 -22.78 3.04 -4.69
C ASP A 311 -22.31 2.21 -5.91
N MET A 312 -21.45 2.78 -6.76
CA MET A 312 -20.79 2.07 -7.84
C MET A 312 -19.92 0.92 -7.29
N LEU A 313 -19.18 1.16 -6.21
CA LEU A 313 -18.29 0.17 -5.60
C LEU A 313 -19.05 -0.99 -4.93
N ARG A 314 -20.33 -0.86 -4.61
CA ARG A 314 -21.15 -1.97 -4.06
C ARG A 314 -21.25 -3.18 -5.00
N LYS A 315 -20.92 -3.02 -6.28
CA LYS A 315 -20.83 -4.12 -7.26
C LYS A 315 -19.62 -5.02 -7.03
N VAL A 316 -18.59 -4.52 -6.31
CA VAL A 316 -17.34 -5.24 -6.10
C VAL A 316 -17.58 -6.40 -5.13
N PRO A 317 -17.35 -7.65 -5.54
CA PRO A 317 -17.50 -8.80 -4.67
C PRO A 317 -16.43 -8.71 -3.55
N ASN A 318 -16.81 -9.18 -2.37
CA ASN A 318 -15.91 -9.20 -1.20
C ASN A 318 -15.32 -7.84 -0.80
N LEU A 319 -15.94 -6.72 -1.24
CA LEU A 319 -15.54 -5.39 -0.79
C LEU A 319 -15.65 -5.30 0.72
N ARG A 320 -14.55 -4.93 1.37
CA ARG A 320 -14.50 -4.84 2.83
C ARG A 320 -14.13 -3.44 3.33
N ARG A 321 -13.27 -2.75 2.61
CA ARG A 321 -12.68 -1.48 3.04
C ARG A 321 -12.79 -0.44 1.93
N ILE A 322 -13.19 0.76 2.28
CA ILE A 322 -13.26 1.91 1.37
C ILE A 322 -12.41 3.05 1.93
N ALA A 323 -11.50 3.56 1.11
CA ALA A 323 -10.70 4.72 1.45
C ALA A 323 -11.54 6.00 1.44
N VAL A 324 -11.45 6.78 2.49
CA VAL A 324 -12.02 8.14 2.57
C VAL A 324 -10.86 9.13 2.57
N ALA A 325 -10.50 9.57 1.37
CA ALA A 325 -9.33 10.43 1.11
C ALA A 325 -9.47 11.83 1.74
N PRO A 326 -8.39 12.61 1.85
CA PRO A 326 -8.44 13.96 2.42
C PRO A 326 -9.42 14.92 1.74
N SER A 327 -9.66 14.71 0.43
CA SER A 327 -10.61 15.48 -0.39
C SER A 327 -12.06 15.03 -0.28
N ALA A 328 -12.32 13.85 0.29
CA ALA A 328 -13.65 13.27 0.40
C ALA A 328 -14.46 13.88 1.55
N ASP A 329 -15.77 13.94 1.37
CA ASP A 329 -16.71 14.32 2.42
C ASP A 329 -16.97 13.14 3.35
N VAL A 330 -16.32 13.15 4.52
CA VAL A 330 -16.39 12.06 5.51
C VAL A 330 -17.84 11.76 5.91
N ARG A 331 -18.69 12.79 6.09
CA ARG A 331 -20.10 12.61 6.50
C ARG A 331 -20.91 11.91 5.42
N LYS A 332 -20.78 12.33 4.17
CA LYS A 332 -21.47 11.70 3.05
C LYS A 332 -20.97 10.27 2.81
N CYS A 333 -19.67 10.05 2.94
CA CYS A 333 -19.10 8.70 2.88
C CYS A 333 -19.67 7.81 4.00
N ALA A 334 -19.68 8.31 5.24
CA ALA A 334 -20.20 7.57 6.39
C ALA A 334 -21.68 7.20 6.24
N GLN A 335 -22.50 8.12 5.71
CA GLN A 335 -23.93 7.87 5.44
C GLN A 335 -24.14 6.74 4.42
N GLN A 336 -23.23 6.56 3.46
CA GLN A 336 -23.30 5.51 2.45
C GLN A 336 -22.67 4.21 2.93
N ILE A 337 -21.54 4.28 3.66
CA ILE A 337 -20.79 3.12 4.15
C ILE A 337 -21.51 2.44 5.31
N GLN A 338 -22.02 3.22 6.26
CA GLN A 338 -22.67 2.73 7.48
C GLN A 338 -21.84 1.64 8.19
N GLN A 339 -22.39 0.44 8.36
CA GLN A 339 -21.71 -0.71 8.95
C GLN A 339 -21.36 -1.80 7.92
N ASP A 340 -21.63 -1.55 6.64
CA ASP A 340 -21.42 -2.52 5.56
C ASP A 340 -19.94 -2.71 5.24
N TYR A 341 -19.13 -1.66 5.46
CA TYR A 341 -17.70 -1.62 5.13
C TYR A 341 -16.89 -0.92 6.21
N VAL A 342 -15.59 -1.14 6.23
CA VAL A 342 -14.65 -0.33 6.99
C VAL A 342 -14.47 1.03 6.28
N LEU A 343 -14.73 2.12 7.01
CA LEU A 343 -14.42 3.48 6.62
C LEU A 343 -12.96 3.78 6.98
N SER A 344 -12.06 3.72 5.99
CA SER A 344 -10.64 4.02 6.18
C SER A 344 -10.38 5.50 5.97
N TRP A 345 -10.51 6.30 7.04
CA TRP A 345 -10.31 7.74 6.96
C TRP A 345 -8.85 8.12 6.85
N ARG A 346 -8.57 9.07 5.96
CA ARG A 346 -7.23 9.59 5.69
C ARG A 346 -7.19 11.09 5.90
N PRO A 347 -6.77 11.56 7.08
CA PRO A 347 -6.63 12.99 7.35
C PRO A 347 -5.58 13.62 6.44
N ASN A 348 -5.73 14.93 6.16
CA ASN A 348 -4.74 15.68 5.39
C ASN A 348 -3.43 15.81 6.21
N PRO A 349 -2.33 15.20 5.77
CA PRO A 349 -1.09 15.23 6.54
C PRO A 349 -0.50 16.62 6.70
N SER A 350 -0.73 17.53 5.74
CA SER A 350 -0.25 18.91 5.84
C SER A 350 -0.89 19.66 7.02
N GLU A 351 -2.18 19.48 7.25
CA GLU A 351 -2.87 20.08 8.38
C GLU A 351 -2.46 19.44 9.71
N MET A 352 -2.13 18.14 9.70
CA MET A 352 -1.84 17.39 10.91
C MET A 352 -0.39 17.57 11.38
N ILE A 353 0.57 17.67 10.46
CA ILE A 353 2.00 17.55 10.77
C ILE A 353 2.82 18.73 10.27
N CYS A 354 2.55 19.31 9.08
CA CYS A 354 3.51 20.11 8.32
C CYS A 354 3.33 21.62 8.44
N CYS A 355 2.13 22.10 8.83
CA CYS A 355 1.82 23.55 8.87
C CYS A 355 2.01 24.17 10.26
N GLY A 356 3.03 23.73 10.99
CA GLY A 356 3.20 24.01 12.41
C GLY A 356 2.28 23.10 13.24
N PHE A 357 2.87 22.34 14.16
CA PHE A 357 2.11 21.38 14.97
C PHE A 357 1.16 22.12 15.92
N ASN A 358 -0.16 21.97 15.69
CA ASN A 358 -1.19 22.60 16.50
C ASN A 358 -2.14 21.56 17.11
N PRO A 359 -1.96 21.17 18.37
CA PRO A 359 -2.76 20.14 19.03
C PRO A 359 -4.27 20.44 19.03
N ASP A 360 -4.69 21.67 19.19
CA ASP A 360 -6.10 22.03 19.25
C ASP A 360 -6.78 21.94 17.89
N HIS A 361 -6.07 22.33 16.83
CA HIS A 361 -6.51 22.14 15.46
C HIS A 361 -6.67 20.64 15.14
N ILE A 362 -5.66 19.84 15.48
CA ILE A 362 -5.69 18.38 15.31
C ILE A 362 -6.89 17.77 16.04
N ARG A 363 -7.10 18.13 17.31
CA ARG A 363 -8.27 17.66 18.10
C ARG A 363 -9.58 18.01 17.42
N LYS A 364 -9.70 19.25 16.92
CA LYS A 364 -10.91 19.70 16.22
C LYS A 364 -11.18 18.87 14.97
N VAL A 365 -10.18 18.69 14.13
CA VAL A 365 -10.33 17.93 12.87
C VAL A 365 -10.68 16.48 13.14
N VAL A 366 -9.98 15.82 14.07
CA VAL A 366 -10.24 14.42 14.42
C VAL A 366 -11.64 14.25 15.04
N ARG A 367 -12.04 15.11 15.98
CA ARG A 367 -13.39 15.05 16.57
C ARG A 367 -14.49 15.23 15.52
N ASN A 368 -14.32 16.16 14.59
CA ASN A 368 -15.28 16.37 13.51
C ASN A 368 -15.43 15.13 12.62
N ALA A 369 -14.32 14.49 12.27
CA ALA A 369 -14.33 13.27 11.47
C ALA A 369 -14.97 12.10 12.24
N MET A 370 -14.64 11.93 13.52
CA MET A 370 -15.24 10.90 14.37
C MET A 370 -16.75 11.12 14.53
N GLU A 371 -17.20 12.33 14.79
CA GLU A 371 -18.63 12.63 14.88
C GLU A 371 -19.34 12.40 13.54
N ALA A 372 -18.68 12.73 12.42
CA ALA A 372 -19.24 12.51 11.08
C ALA A 372 -19.36 11.02 10.72
N SER A 373 -18.48 10.18 11.25
CA SER A 373 -18.41 8.73 10.98
C SER A 373 -18.97 7.87 12.12
N LYS A 374 -19.70 8.48 13.06
CA LYS A 374 -20.26 7.78 14.22
C LYS A 374 -21.12 6.59 13.81
N GLY A 375 -20.84 5.43 14.39
CA GLY A 375 -21.52 4.16 14.09
C GLY A 375 -20.87 3.35 12.96
N CYS A 376 -19.90 3.89 12.24
CA CYS A 376 -19.11 3.13 11.25
C CYS A 376 -17.98 2.35 11.91
N HIS A 377 -17.44 1.36 11.19
CA HIS A 377 -16.15 0.73 11.51
C HIS A 377 -15.04 1.62 10.95
N VAL A 378 -14.32 2.33 11.82
CA VAL A 378 -13.37 3.37 11.39
C VAL A 378 -11.93 2.98 11.69
N ASP A 379 -11.04 3.15 10.74
CA ASP A 379 -9.62 3.32 11.00
C ASP A 379 -9.11 4.66 10.47
N ILE A 380 -8.00 5.10 11.03
CA ILE A 380 -7.40 6.40 10.78
C ILE A 380 -5.99 6.16 10.25
N THR A 381 -5.80 6.35 8.94
CA THR A 381 -4.51 6.16 8.30
C THR A 381 -3.90 7.51 7.92
N LEU A 382 -2.95 7.99 8.74
CA LEU A 382 -2.13 9.15 8.37
C LEU A 382 -1.10 8.71 7.34
N LYS A 383 -1.22 9.17 6.11
CA LYS A 383 -0.34 8.81 5.00
C LYS A 383 0.12 10.04 4.21
N ASP A 384 1.06 9.81 3.28
CA ASP A 384 1.62 10.85 2.42
C ASP A 384 2.27 12.01 3.20
N VAL A 385 2.83 11.69 4.35
CA VAL A 385 3.57 12.63 5.19
C VAL A 385 4.91 12.92 4.52
N GLN A 386 5.01 14.03 3.80
CA GLN A 386 6.22 14.43 3.07
C GLN A 386 7.28 15.06 3.97
N THR A 387 6.86 15.66 5.07
CA THR A 387 7.75 16.27 6.06
C THR A 387 7.10 16.23 7.45
N VAL A 388 7.90 16.07 8.46
CA VAL A 388 7.56 16.29 9.89
C VAL A 388 8.27 17.53 10.44
N GLN A 389 8.84 18.36 9.55
CA GLN A 389 9.62 19.55 9.87
C GLN A 389 10.85 19.21 10.73
N TYR A 390 11.53 18.09 10.43
CA TYR A 390 12.65 17.54 11.21
C TYR A 390 12.33 17.34 12.69
N ARG A 391 11.04 17.13 13.01
CA ARG A 391 10.51 16.88 14.37
C ARG A 391 9.68 15.61 14.40
N PRO A 392 10.30 14.42 14.38
CA PRO A 392 9.61 13.14 14.43
C PRO A 392 8.68 12.97 15.65
N GLU A 393 8.91 13.76 16.71
CA GLU A 393 8.05 13.85 17.90
C GLU A 393 6.61 14.24 17.55
N ASN A 394 6.43 15.02 16.48
CA ASN A 394 5.10 15.43 16.00
C ASN A 394 4.22 14.21 15.66
N LEU A 395 4.81 13.11 15.16
CA LEU A 395 4.07 11.87 14.88
C LEU A 395 3.55 11.23 16.16
N ARG A 396 4.38 11.14 17.19
CA ARG A 396 4.02 10.56 18.50
C ARG A 396 2.91 11.38 19.15
N GLU A 397 3.06 12.70 19.18
CA GLU A 397 2.04 13.59 19.74
C GLU A 397 0.74 13.54 18.93
N TRP A 398 0.82 13.45 17.60
CA TRP A 398 -0.35 13.28 16.75
C TRP A 398 -1.08 11.97 17.09
N VAL A 399 -0.39 10.83 17.15
CA VAL A 399 -0.99 9.55 17.50
C VAL A 399 -1.60 9.60 18.89
N LYS A 400 -0.95 10.21 19.87
CA LYS A 400 -1.46 10.39 21.23
C LYS A 400 -2.78 11.18 21.22
N ILE A 401 -2.84 12.30 20.53
CA ILE A 401 -4.07 13.11 20.41
C ILE A 401 -5.20 12.31 19.77
N VAL A 402 -4.90 11.61 18.68
CA VAL A 402 -5.89 10.76 17.99
C VAL A 402 -6.38 9.65 18.90
N ARG A 403 -5.50 9.01 19.65
CA ARG A 403 -5.82 7.94 20.61
C ARG A 403 -6.76 8.44 21.72
N GLU A 404 -6.47 9.59 22.32
CA GLU A 404 -7.31 10.23 23.33
C GLU A 404 -8.77 10.43 22.87
N ILE A 405 -8.94 10.69 21.55
CA ILE A 405 -10.27 10.89 20.97
C ILE A 405 -10.90 9.55 20.59
N SER A 406 -10.14 8.64 19.98
CA SER A 406 -10.63 7.36 19.49
C SER A 406 -11.02 6.38 20.60
N ASP A 407 -10.34 6.41 21.73
CA ASP A 407 -10.67 5.56 22.89
C ASP A 407 -12.02 5.93 23.54
N ASN A 408 -12.49 7.16 23.33
CA ASN A 408 -13.81 7.64 23.74
C ASN A 408 -14.87 7.50 22.64
N TYR A 409 -14.52 6.95 21.48
CA TYR A 409 -15.41 6.70 20.36
C TYR A 409 -16.07 5.33 20.52
N VAL A 410 -17.15 5.25 21.30
CA VAL A 410 -17.89 4.00 21.53
C VAL A 410 -19.33 4.10 21.07
#